data_34b506009713cf98924b9867563b143e
#
_entry.id   34b506009713cf98924b9867563b143e
#
_cell.length_a   1.000
_cell.length_b   1.000
_cell.length_c   1.000
_cell.angle_alpha   90.00
_cell.angle_beta   90.00
_cell.angle_gamma   90.00
#
_symmetry.space_group_name_H-M   'P 1'
#
loop_
_entity.id
_entity.type
_entity.pdbx_description
1 polymer ?
#
loop_
_entity_poly.entity_id
_entity_poly.type
_entity_poly.pdbx_seq_one_letter_code
_entity_poly.pdbx_strand_id
1 'polypeptide(L)'
;MTEIIAKNWRSILIVSLTSALYALASVVSAAYYGYIVERSHHKDTTLFFMMIVAGITVVLLRYVFDVINQTLMVKFVGKIMYGIREKTMSRITANQVSEFGQNKVSSYTSNLLNDVELIEINLIEPFFDLISQIIVVIISSAVILYYQPTVFLIIILGSALVFLIPTLVSKKLQEKQLALSEKSENLTESVTDILNGFATVKATQTFPYFLKDFQRTNQKYTQSRISSGQWIMSNYATSATLGLVVQYAAVLTAIWFIMQGAISIGIMLTMVQTMNTLVYPLIGIFQLIPQMKSTKPIVQKIENLSKGQDDHQSDLPKRVFNERITLNHISVKLNDKTILDDISLSLIKNKKYLIIGPTGSGKSTLANVLAGFITNFDGEISVDDQVINANDQMFDIVAYVNQSPYLFNTTVEQNIVMYKQVDNNKLEKVLQDSGAKQFLTNGTQLADQITSNGTNYSGGERQRIAIARGLYQQKPLLVLDESLSGLNSSLAHDVENSLLNHDDLTLLYITHKFDMALLKRYDEIIWIQDGKLYQMASPDVLLFNQEFLNFLNIAGKYNGSVSN
;
A
#
# COMPACT_ATOMS: atom_id res chain seq x y z
N MET A 1 6.79 -13.65 -4.49
CA MET A 1 7.92 -13.31 -3.60
C MET A 1 9.13 -14.22 -3.81
N THR A 2 8.97 -15.52 -3.93
CA THR A 2 10.05 -16.48 -4.25
C THR A 2 10.83 -16.11 -5.51
N GLU A 3 10.18 -15.59 -6.54
CA GLU A 3 10.82 -15.11 -7.77
C GLU A 3 11.78 -13.94 -7.55
N ILE A 4 11.43 -12.99 -6.67
CA ILE A 4 12.29 -11.83 -6.38
C ILE A 4 13.56 -12.29 -5.66
N ILE A 5 13.41 -13.22 -4.71
CA ILE A 5 14.56 -13.81 -4.00
C ILE A 5 15.41 -14.62 -4.99
N ALA A 6 14.79 -15.48 -5.82
CA ALA A 6 15.50 -16.27 -6.81
C ALA A 6 16.25 -15.41 -7.85
N LYS A 7 15.65 -14.29 -8.29
CA LYS A 7 16.30 -13.34 -9.20
C LYS A 7 17.56 -12.69 -8.60
N ASN A 8 17.65 -12.63 -7.27
CA ASN A 8 18.78 -12.06 -6.52
C ASN A 8 19.78 -13.11 -6.01
N TRP A 9 19.86 -14.30 -6.62
CA TRP A 9 20.76 -15.39 -6.19
C TRP A 9 22.23 -14.99 -6.04
N ARG A 10 22.73 -14.06 -6.89
CA ARG A 10 24.10 -13.52 -6.79
C ARG A 10 24.31 -12.77 -5.46
N SER A 11 23.29 -12.03 -5.00
CA SER A 11 23.35 -11.32 -3.72
C SER A 11 23.43 -12.30 -2.54
N ILE A 12 22.65 -13.40 -2.61
CA ILE A 12 22.68 -14.47 -1.60
C ILE A 12 24.07 -15.12 -1.57
N LEU A 13 24.64 -15.42 -2.72
CA LEU A 13 25.98 -16.01 -2.83
C LEU A 13 27.07 -15.09 -2.25
N ILE A 14 27.00 -13.78 -2.54
CA ILE A 14 27.96 -12.79 -2.01
C ILE A 14 27.86 -12.69 -0.49
N VAL A 15 26.63 -12.60 0.07
CA VAL A 15 26.43 -12.57 1.53
C VAL A 15 26.92 -13.88 2.16
N SER A 16 26.64 -15.04 1.55
CA SER A 16 27.13 -16.33 2.04
C SER A 16 28.66 -16.38 2.08
N LEU A 17 29.34 -15.86 1.04
CA LEU A 17 30.80 -15.81 0.98
C LEU A 17 31.37 -14.86 2.06
N THR A 18 30.80 -13.66 2.20
CA THR A 18 31.27 -12.71 3.22
C THR A 18 30.99 -13.19 4.65
N SER A 19 29.86 -13.89 4.87
CA SER A 19 29.56 -14.56 6.15
C SER A 19 30.56 -15.69 6.45
N ALA A 20 30.98 -16.45 5.44
CA ALA A 20 32.01 -17.48 5.61
C ALA A 20 33.37 -16.87 5.97
N LEU A 21 33.76 -15.75 5.34
CA LEU A 21 34.99 -15.02 5.69
C LEU A 21 34.93 -14.46 7.13
N TYR A 22 33.78 -13.88 7.50
CA TYR A 22 33.56 -13.43 8.89
C TYR A 22 33.66 -14.59 9.90
N ALA A 23 32.99 -15.72 9.60
CA ALA A 23 33.03 -16.90 10.46
C ALA A 23 34.45 -17.47 10.61
N LEU A 24 35.22 -17.57 9.51
CA LEU A 24 36.63 -17.99 9.54
C LEU A 24 37.47 -17.03 10.36
N ALA A 25 37.32 -15.71 10.15
CA ALA A 25 38.06 -14.71 10.93
C ALA A 25 37.72 -14.79 12.43
N SER A 26 36.47 -15.09 12.77
CA SER A 26 36.01 -15.27 14.16
C SER A 26 36.67 -16.51 14.82
N VAL A 27 36.72 -17.62 14.10
CA VAL A 27 37.37 -18.85 14.56
C VAL A 27 38.90 -18.67 14.67
N VAL A 28 39.50 -18.01 13.68
CA VAL A 28 40.95 -17.67 13.75
C VAL A 28 41.24 -16.79 14.96
N SER A 29 40.39 -15.82 15.26
CA SER A 29 40.50 -14.98 16.47
C SER A 29 40.43 -15.82 17.75
N ALA A 30 39.53 -16.79 17.83
CA ALA A 30 39.40 -17.72 18.95
C ALA A 30 40.64 -18.62 19.10
N ALA A 31 41.11 -19.19 17.99
CA ALA A 31 42.31 -20.02 17.98
C ALA A 31 43.58 -19.24 18.37
N TYR A 32 43.65 -18.00 17.89
CA TYR A 32 44.78 -17.11 18.24
C TYR A 32 44.81 -16.78 19.73
N TYR A 33 43.66 -16.61 20.36
CA TYR A 33 43.59 -16.42 21.82
C TYR A 33 44.15 -17.61 22.58
N GLY A 34 43.84 -18.82 22.21
CA GLY A 34 44.41 -20.03 22.78
C GLY A 34 45.92 -20.15 22.53
N TYR A 35 46.41 -19.79 21.34
CA TYR A 35 47.82 -19.77 20.97
C TYR A 35 48.64 -18.80 21.85
N ILE A 36 48.12 -17.59 22.12
CA ILE A 36 48.79 -16.63 23.02
C ILE A 36 49.01 -17.23 24.40
N VAL A 37 47.99 -17.86 24.99
CA VAL A 37 48.06 -18.44 26.32
C VAL A 37 49.08 -19.60 26.36
N GLU A 38 49.11 -20.45 25.35
CA GLU A 38 50.07 -21.55 25.28
C GLU A 38 51.52 -21.08 25.17
N ARG A 39 51.75 -19.95 24.46
CA ARG A 39 53.07 -19.34 24.30
C ARG A 39 53.48 -18.38 25.44
N SER A 40 52.58 -18.05 26.35
CA SER A 40 52.84 -17.09 27.45
C SER A 40 53.93 -17.53 28.42
N HIS A 41 54.33 -18.80 28.40
CA HIS A 41 55.43 -19.32 29.22
C HIS A 41 56.82 -18.90 28.71
N HIS A 42 56.97 -18.42 27.48
CA HIS A 42 58.21 -17.91 26.94
C HIS A 42 58.45 -16.47 27.39
N LYS A 43 59.55 -16.21 28.16
CA LYS A 43 59.91 -14.88 28.66
C LYS A 43 60.61 -13.99 27.60
N ASP A 44 60.24 -14.12 26.33
CA ASP A 44 60.76 -13.31 25.21
C ASP A 44 59.90 -12.08 24.98
N THR A 45 60.46 -10.90 25.28
CA THR A 45 59.77 -9.62 25.12
C THR A 45 59.47 -9.30 23.64
N THR A 46 60.33 -9.71 22.72
CA THR A 46 60.14 -9.49 21.28
C THR A 46 58.97 -10.33 20.77
N LEU A 47 58.89 -11.58 21.19
CA LEU A 47 57.78 -12.47 20.89
C LEU A 47 56.45 -11.93 21.46
N PHE A 48 56.49 -11.37 22.67
CA PHE A 48 55.31 -10.75 23.29
C PHE A 48 54.75 -9.58 22.46
N PHE A 49 55.62 -8.65 22.02
CA PHE A 49 55.17 -7.54 21.16
C PHE A 49 54.65 -8.01 19.80
N MET A 50 55.28 -9.01 19.16
CA MET A 50 54.79 -9.60 17.92
C MET A 50 53.39 -10.23 18.10
N MET A 51 53.16 -10.92 19.24
CA MET A 51 51.84 -11.49 19.55
C MET A 51 50.77 -10.40 19.74
N ILE A 52 51.10 -9.26 20.36
CA ILE A 52 50.16 -8.14 20.49
C ILE A 52 49.78 -7.61 19.10
N VAL A 53 50.76 -7.32 18.24
CA VAL A 53 50.51 -6.79 16.89
C VAL A 53 49.70 -7.76 16.06
N ALA A 54 50.03 -9.06 16.09
CA ALA A 54 49.29 -10.08 15.37
C ALA A 54 47.83 -10.22 15.91
N GLY A 55 47.65 -10.15 17.23
CA GLY A 55 46.31 -10.19 17.85
C GLY A 55 45.44 -9.02 17.43
N ILE A 56 46.00 -7.80 17.47
CA ILE A 56 45.28 -6.60 16.98
C ILE A 56 44.93 -6.77 15.50
N THR A 57 45.84 -7.28 14.67
CA THR A 57 45.60 -7.50 13.23
C THR A 57 44.47 -8.50 13.01
N VAL A 58 44.41 -9.60 13.74
CA VAL A 58 43.35 -10.61 13.64
C VAL A 58 41.98 -10.02 14.03
N VAL A 59 41.94 -9.23 15.11
CA VAL A 59 40.69 -8.54 15.54
C VAL A 59 40.24 -7.51 14.51
N LEU A 60 41.16 -6.73 13.95
CA LEU A 60 40.85 -5.75 12.91
C LEU A 60 40.36 -6.42 11.64
N LEU A 61 40.97 -7.53 11.20
CA LEU A 61 40.48 -8.30 10.04
C LEU A 61 39.06 -8.83 10.27
N ARG A 62 38.79 -9.40 11.45
CA ARG A 62 37.43 -9.82 11.83
C ARG A 62 36.44 -8.67 11.74
N TYR A 63 36.78 -7.50 12.29
CA TYR A 63 35.96 -6.30 12.23
C TYR A 63 35.68 -5.85 10.79
N VAL A 64 36.71 -5.83 9.95
CA VAL A 64 36.57 -5.47 8.52
C VAL A 64 35.58 -6.41 7.80
N PHE A 65 35.73 -7.73 8.02
CA PHE A 65 34.81 -8.70 7.39
C PHE A 65 33.38 -8.58 7.94
N ASP A 66 33.20 -8.28 9.22
CA ASP A 66 31.88 -8.02 9.81
C ASP A 66 31.22 -6.79 9.17
N VAL A 67 31.92 -5.66 9.10
CA VAL A 67 31.43 -4.42 8.49
C VAL A 67 31.07 -4.63 7.01
N ILE A 68 31.92 -5.36 6.27
CA ILE A 68 31.65 -5.68 4.85
C ILE A 68 30.37 -6.53 4.75
N ASN A 69 30.26 -7.58 5.57
CA ASN A 69 29.08 -8.47 5.57
C ASN A 69 27.80 -7.71 5.87
N GLN A 70 27.77 -6.93 6.95
CA GLN A 70 26.62 -6.12 7.36
C GLN A 70 26.25 -5.08 6.30
N THR A 71 27.24 -4.38 5.73
CA THR A 71 27.02 -3.36 4.71
C THR A 71 26.42 -3.95 3.44
N LEU A 72 26.91 -5.12 3.01
CA LEU A 72 26.37 -5.81 1.83
C LEU A 72 24.97 -6.35 2.08
N MET A 73 24.71 -6.89 3.28
CA MET A 73 23.39 -7.37 3.67
C MET A 73 22.36 -6.23 3.58
N VAL A 74 22.62 -5.07 4.21
CA VAL A 74 21.72 -3.90 4.15
C VAL A 74 21.47 -3.45 2.71
N LYS A 75 22.50 -3.40 1.86
CA LYS A 75 22.35 -3.05 0.44
C LYS A 75 21.46 -4.03 -0.31
N PHE A 76 21.60 -5.32 -0.06
CA PHE A 76 20.81 -6.34 -0.75
C PHE A 76 19.37 -6.41 -0.24
N VAL A 77 19.16 -6.25 1.06
CA VAL A 77 17.81 -6.07 1.64
C VAL A 77 17.12 -4.88 0.99
N GLY A 78 17.76 -3.71 0.96
CA GLY A 78 17.21 -2.52 0.32
C GLY A 78 16.85 -2.72 -1.16
N LYS A 79 17.69 -3.44 -1.92
CA LYS A 79 17.41 -3.77 -3.32
C LYS A 79 16.18 -4.68 -3.49
N ILE A 80 16.04 -5.68 -2.62
CA ILE A 80 14.89 -6.59 -2.62
C ILE A 80 13.63 -5.81 -2.26
N MET A 81 13.70 -4.94 -1.24
CA MET A 81 12.59 -4.11 -0.79
C MET A 81 12.11 -3.12 -1.85
N TYR A 82 13.05 -2.51 -2.57
CA TYR A 82 12.72 -1.69 -3.73
C TYR A 82 11.86 -2.48 -4.75
N GLY A 83 12.31 -3.68 -5.14
CA GLY A 83 11.56 -4.52 -6.07
C GLY A 83 10.19 -4.98 -5.55
N ILE A 84 10.06 -5.22 -4.23
CA ILE A 84 8.76 -5.57 -3.62
C ILE A 84 7.81 -4.37 -3.68
N ARG A 85 8.25 -3.16 -3.29
CA ARG A 85 7.43 -1.95 -3.32
C ARG A 85 6.99 -1.60 -4.74
N GLU A 86 7.91 -1.65 -5.71
CA GLU A 86 7.63 -1.40 -7.13
C GLU A 86 6.59 -2.40 -7.66
N LYS A 87 6.78 -3.70 -7.44
CA LYS A 87 5.83 -4.75 -7.87
C LYS A 87 4.47 -4.61 -7.17
N THR A 88 4.45 -4.24 -5.89
CA THR A 88 3.19 -4.02 -5.15
C THR A 88 2.44 -2.82 -5.71
N MET A 89 3.13 -1.69 -5.97
CA MET A 89 2.51 -0.50 -6.55
C MET A 89 1.99 -0.76 -7.97
N SER A 90 2.80 -1.41 -8.83
CA SER A 90 2.38 -1.80 -10.18
C SER A 90 1.11 -2.65 -10.16
N ARG A 91 0.98 -3.56 -9.21
CA ARG A 91 -0.20 -4.39 -9.05
C ARG A 91 -1.43 -3.62 -8.57
N ILE A 92 -1.25 -2.69 -7.61
CA ILE A 92 -2.34 -1.82 -7.15
C ILE A 92 -2.87 -0.97 -8.31
N THR A 93 -1.98 -0.46 -9.16
CA THR A 93 -2.37 0.36 -10.33
C THR A 93 -2.99 -0.43 -11.47
N ALA A 94 -2.81 -1.75 -11.51
CA ALA A 94 -3.44 -2.64 -12.49
C ALA A 94 -4.88 -3.04 -12.10
N ASN A 95 -5.32 -2.77 -10.86
CA ASN A 95 -6.68 -3.09 -10.44
C ASN A 95 -7.70 -2.23 -11.19
N GLN A 96 -8.87 -2.81 -11.46
CA GLN A 96 -10.02 -2.04 -11.95
C GLN A 96 -10.50 -1.03 -10.91
N VAL A 97 -11.13 0.06 -11.36
CA VAL A 97 -11.63 1.11 -10.45
C VAL A 97 -12.65 0.56 -9.45
N SER A 98 -13.51 -0.36 -9.90
CA SER A 98 -14.52 -1.04 -9.05
C SER A 98 -13.87 -1.88 -7.94
N GLU A 99 -12.79 -2.58 -8.23
CA GLU A 99 -12.03 -3.38 -7.25
C GLU A 99 -11.25 -2.49 -6.28
N PHE A 100 -10.60 -1.44 -6.82
CA PHE A 100 -9.89 -0.46 -6.01
C PHE A 100 -10.84 0.23 -5.01
N GLY A 101 -12.06 0.55 -5.42
CA GLY A 101 -13.09 1.20 -4.59
C GLY A 101 -13.64 0.34 -3.44
N GLN A 102 -13.44 -0.99 -3.47
CA GLN A 102 -13.87 -1.89 -2.37
C GLN A 102 -13.03 -1.71 -1.11
N ASN A 103 -11.81 -1.23 -1.22
CA ASN A 103 -10.92 -1.00 -0.09
C ASN A 103 -10.69 0.50 0.13
N LYS A 104 -10.47 0.88 1.38
CA LYS A 104 -10.10 2.26 1.71
C LYS A 104 -8.67 2.56 1.23
N VAL A 105 -8.42 3.78 0.73
CA VAL A 105 -7.08 4.24 0.33
C VAL A 105 -6.05 4.06 1.46
N SER A 106 -6.47 4.29 2.72
CA SER A 106 -5.62 4.05 3.90
C SER A 106 -5.14 2.60 4.02
N SER A 107 -5.94 1.62 3.58
CA SER A 107 -5.54 0.21 3.57
C SER A 107 -4.42 -0.05 2.55
N TYR A 108 -4.54 0.48 1.34
CA TYR A 108 -3.48 0.37 0.32
C TYR A 108 -2.19 1.05 0.76
N THR A 109 -2.29 2.23 1.37
CA THR A 109 -1.14 2.95 1.93
C THR A 109 -0.48 2.14 3.05
N SER A 110 -1.26 1.58 3.97
CA SER A 110 -0.76 0.71 5.03
C SER A 110 -0.09 -0.55 4.48
N ASN A 111 -0.68 -1.17 3.46
CA ASN A 111 -0.10 -2.36 2.83
C ASN A 111 1.25 -2.04 2.16
N LEU A 112 1.36 -0.90 1.48
CA LEU A 112 2.57 -0.51 0.76
C LEU A 112 3.71 -0.06 1.69
N LEU A 113 3.39 0.56 2.80
CA LEU A 113 4.38 1.08 3.75
C LEU A 113 4.60 0.12 4.92
N ASN A 114 3.59 -0.12 5.74
CA ASN A 114 3.72 -0.88 6.99
C ASN A 114 3.85 -2.39 6.75
N ASP A 115 2.99 -2.99 5.91
CA ASP A 115 3.03 -4.44 5.69
C ASP A 115 4.30 -4.85 4.94
N VAL A 116 4.78 -4.00 4.01
CA VAL A 116 6.05 -4.23 3.32
C VAL A 116 7.24 -4.08 4.28
N GLU A 117 7.22 -3.13 5.22
CA GLU A 117 8.22 -3.00 6.27
C GLU A 117 8.21 -4.21 7.23
N LEU A 118 7.05 -4.73 7.59
CA LEU A 118 6.94 -5.96 8.37
C LEU A 118 7.54 -7.17 7.63
N ILE A 119 7.45 -7.23 6.31
CA ILE A 119 8.13 -8.25 5.50
C ILE A 119 9.65 -8.07 5.54
N GLU A 120 10.13 -6.82 5.49
CA GLU A 120 11.56 -6.52 5.64
C GLU A 120 12.10 -7.08 6.96
N ILE A 121 11.53 -6.62 8.08
CA ILE A 121 12.01 -6.91 9.44
C ILE A 121 11.81 -8.38 9.83
N ASN A 122 10.71 -9.03 9.39
CA ASN A 122 10.36 -10.37 9.86
C ASN A 122 10.61 -11.49 8.84
N LEU A 123 10.98 -11.18 7.60
CA LEU A 123 11.23 -12.19 6.58
C LEU A 123 12.55 -12.00 5.86
N ILE A 124 12.82 -10.81 5.30
CA ILE A 124 13.98 -10.61 4.41
C ILE A 124 15.28 -10.47 5.21
N GLU A 125 15.32 -9.60 6.23
CA GLU A 125 16.47 -9.50 7.13
C GLU A 125 16.75 -10.84 7.83
N PRO A 126 15.75 -11.49 8.49
CA PRO A 126 15.96 -12.81 9.11
C PRO A 126 16.41 -13.90 8.14
N PHE A 127 16.05 -13.83 6.86
CA PHE A 127 16.53 -14.78 5.88
C PHE A 127 18.05 -14.69 5.66
N PHE A 128 18.61 -13.49 5.53
CA PHE A 128 20.05 -13.29 5.40
C PHE A 128 20.79 -13.60 6.70
N ASP A 129 20.21 -13.21 7.84
CA ASP A 129 20.75 -13.57 9.17
C ASP A 129 20.82 -15.09 9.36
N LEU A 130 19.76 -15.80 8.95
CA LEU A 130 19.70 -17.26 9.03
C LEU A 130 20.85 -17.91 8.22
N ILE A 131 21.09 -17.44 7.00
CA ILE A 131 22.20 -17.93 6.17
C ILE A 131 23.53 -17.68 6.88
N SER A 132 23.76 -16.47 7.36
CA SER A 132 24.99 -16.10 8.07
C SER A 132 25.19 -16.96 9.32
N GLN A 133 24.16 -17.14 10.13
CA GLN A 133 24.23 -17.94 11.35
C GLN A 133 24.46 -19.43 11.07
N ILE A 134 23.84 -20.01 10.05
CA ILE A 134 24.10 -21.40 9.63
C ILE A 134 25.56 -21.60 9.25
N ILE A 135 26.13 -20.67 8.48
CA ILE A 135 27.54 -20.73 8.06
C ILE A 135 28.46 -20.66 9.27
N VAL A 136 28.20 -19.74 10.19
CA VAL A 136 28.98 -19.60 11.43
C VAL A 136 28.91 -20.90 12.26
N VAL A 137 27.71 -21.47 12.40
CA VAL A 137 27.51 -22.74 13.13
C VAL A 137 28.29 -23.89 12.48
N ILE A 138 28.25 -24.02 11.16
CA ILE A 138 28.96 -25.08 10.44
C ILE A 138 30.48 -24.97 10.66
N ILE A 139 31.03 -23.77 10.47
CA ILE A 139 32.49 -23.56 10.61
C ILE A 139 32.94 -23.72 12.06
N SER A 140 32.22 -23.16 13.02
CA SER A 140 32.53 -23.31 14.45
C SER A 140 32.40 -24.76 14.93
N SER A 141 31.38 -25.48 14.44
CA SER A 141 31.18 -26.91 14.72
C SER A 141 32.34 -27.77 14.21
N ALA A 142 32.82 -27.50 13.00
CA ALA A 142 33.93 -28.24 12.41
C ALA A 142 35.20 -28.10 13.25
N VAL A 143 35.46 -26.90 13.79
CA VAL A 143 36.64 -26.64 14.63
C VAL A 143 36.53 -27.35 15.99
N ILE A 144 35.39 -27.30 16.66
CA ILE A 144 35.22 -27.98 17.95
C ILE A 144 35.28 -29.51 17.76
N LEU A 145 34.67 -30.01 16.68
CA LEU A 145 34.72 -31.44 16.34
C LEU A 145 36.14 -31.93 16.08
N TYR A 146 36.97 -31.10 15.41
CA TYR A 146 38.37 -31.42 15.14
C TYR A 146 39.20 -31.55 16.43
N TYR A 147 39.02 -30.63 17.40
CA TYR A 147 39.78 -30.68 18.64
C TYR A 147 39.25 -31.73 19.61
N GLN A 148 37.92 -31.85 19.81
CA GLN A 148 37.36 -32.78 20.80
C GLN A 148 35.90 -33.14 20.50
N PRO A 149 35.64 -34.33 19.86
CA PRO A 149 34.30 -34.77 19.49
C PRO A 149 33.31 -34.87 20.65
N THR A 150 33.80 -35.25 21.86
CA THR A 150 32.95 -35.41 23.06
C THR A 150 32.38 -34.06 23.51
N VAL A 151 33.17 -33.00 23.47
CA VAL A 151 32.71 -31.63 23.79
C VAL A 151 31.69 -31.14 22.76
N PHE A 152 31.94 -31.43 21.48
CA PHE A 152 30.98 -31.15 20.43
C PHE A 152 29.61 -31.82 20.67
N LEU A 153 29.62 -33.13 21.06
CA LEU A 153 28.39 -33.87 21.35
C LEU A 153 27.61 -33.22 22.50
N ILE A 154 28.29 -32.79 23.58
CA ILE A 154 27.63 -32.10 24.71
C ILE A 154 26.99 -30.81 24.27
N ILE A 155 27.66 -30.02 23.40
CA ILE A 155 27.12 -28.76 22.90
C ILE A 155 25.86 -29.01 22.03
N ILE A 156 25.90 -29.99 21.13
CA ILE A 156 24.77 -30.29 20.26
C ILE A 156 23.56 -30.80 21.06
N LEU A 157 23.77 -31.76 21.97
CA LEU A 157 22.71 -32.27 22.82
C LEU A 157 22.13 -31.20 23.76
N GLY A 158 23.03 -30.37 24.35
CA GLY A 158 22.62 -29.25 25.18
C GLY A 158 21.82 -28.19 24.38
N SER A 159 22.27 -27.88 23.16
CA SER A 159 21.55 -26.94 22.27
C SER A 159 20.16 -27.46 21.88
N ALA A 160 20.00 -28.78 21.72
CA ALA A 160 18.70 -29.39 21.50
C ALA A 160 17.73 -29.17 22.68
N LEU A 161 18.23 -29.23 23.92
CA LEU A 161 17.46 -28.90 25.13
C LEU A 161 17.07 -27.41 25.18
N VAL A 162 18.01 -26.53 24.83
CA VAL A 162 17.74 -25.08 24.73
C VAL A 162 16.64 -24.78 23.70
N PHE A 163 16.54 -25.56 22.63
CA PHE A 163 15.49 -25.46 21.62
C PHE A 163 14.10 -25.93 22.11
N LEU A 164 14.05 -27.00 22.89
CA LEU A 164 12.77 -27.59 23.33
C LEU A 164 11.93 -26.61 24.17
N ILE A 165 12.54 -25.80 25.03
CA ILE A 165 11.83 -24.91 25.95
C ILE A 165 11.09 -23.79 25.23
N PRO A 166 11.66 -23.04 24.28
CA PRO A 166 10.93 -22.05 23.50
C PRO A 166 9.74 -22.64 22.73
N THR A 167 9.86 -23.88 22.25
CA THR A 167 8.77 -24.54 21.52
C THR A 167 7.59 -24.87 22.43
N LEU A 168 7.82 -25.26 23.67
CA LEU A 168 6.77 -25.51 24.66
C LEU A 168 6.01 -24.24 25.06
N VAL A 169 6.68 -23.10 25.06
CA VAL A 169 6.12 -21.79 25.46
C VAL A 169 5.52 -21.04 24.25
N SER A 170 5.81 -21.47 23.03
CA SER A 170 5.45 -20.76 21.80
C SER A 170 3.95 -20.47 21.66
N LYS A 171 3.07 -21.39 22.06
CA LYS A 171 1.60 -21.19 22.02
C LYS A 171 1.17 -20.01 22.90
N LYS A 172 1.71 -19.92 24.13
CA LYS A 172 1.42 -18.84 25.07
C LYS A 172 1.91 -17.49 24.55
N LEU A 173 3.07 -17.49 23.91
CA LEU A 173 3.63 -16.29 23.28
C LEU A 173 2.75 -15.82 22.12
N GLN A 174 2.28 -16.75 21.25
CA GLN A 174 1.37 -16.43 20.16
C GLN A 174 0.04 -15.85 20.66
N GLU A 175 -0.57 -16.41 21.71
CA GLU A 175 -1.78 -15.89 22.32
C GLU A 175 -1.58 -14.44 22.81
N LYS A 176 -0.43 -14.16 23.45
CA LYS A 176 -0.11 -12.81 23.94
C LYS A 176 0.16 -11.81 22.83
N GLN A 177 0.79 -12.26 21.74
CA GLN A 177 1.01 -11.45 20.54
C GLN A 177 -0.31 -11.12 19.83
N LEU A 178 -1.22 -12.09 19.68
CA LEU A 178 -2.55 -11.86 19.11
C LEU A 178 -3.36 -10.88 19.95
N ALA A 179 -3.36 -11.05 21.29
CA ALA A 179 -4.02 -10.12 22.19
C ALA A 179 -3.43 -8.70 22.11
N LEU A 180 -2.12 -8.57 21.95
CA LEU A 180 -1.46 -7.27 21.75
C LEU A 180 -1.90 -6.62 20.44
N SER A 181 -1.95 -7.38 19.33
CA SER A 181 -2.39 -6.91 18.02
C SER A 181 -3.83 -6.37 18.07
N GLU A 182 -4.75 -7.12 18.70
CA GLU A 182 -6.15 -6.69 18.90
C GLU A 182 -6.26 -5.40 19.71
N LYS A 183 -5.48 -5.27 20.80
CA LYS A 183 -5.51 -4.04 21.62
C LYS A 183 -4.85 -2.85 20.91
N SER A 184 -3.87 -3.10 20.04
CA SER A 184 -3.27 -2.08 19.18
C SER A 184 -4.26 -1.54 18.15
N GLU A 185 -5.04 -2.43 17.53
CA GLU A 185 -6.10 -2.06 16.59
C GLU A 185 -7.16 -1.18 17.26
N ASN A 186 -7.66 -1.60 18.42
CA ASN A 186 -8.65 -0.83 19.21
C ASN A 186 -8.11 0.56 19.62
N LEU A 187 -6.82 0.66 19.96
CA LEU A 187 -6.20 1.95 20.29
C LEU A 187 -6.11 2.85 19.06
N THR A 188 -5.71 2.29 17.91
CA THR A 188 -5.61 3.02 16.64
C THR A 188 -6.98 3.53 16.21
N GLU A 189 -8.02 2.72 16.34
CA GLU A 189 -9.40 3.09 16.03
C GLU A 189 -9.87 4.26 16.93
N SER A 190 -9.67 4.16 18.25
CA SER A 190 -10.03 5.23 19.20
C SER A 190 -9.29 6.55 18.88
N VAL A 191 -8.00 6.50 18.57
CA VAL A 191 -7.22 7.70 18.17
C VAL A 191 -7.73 8.29 16.87
N THR A 192 -8.00 7.45 15.88
CA THR A 192 -8.47 7.89 14.55
C THR A 192 -9.85 8.55 14.67
N ASP A 193 -10.74 8.00 15.47
CA ASP A 193 -12.08 8.54 15.69
C ASP A 193 -12.02 9.94 16.35
N ILE A 194 -11.21 10.09 17.40
CA ILE A 194 -11.01 11.39 18.06
C ILE A 194 -10.42 12.43 17.10
N LEU A 195 -9.43 12.04 16.30
CA LEU A 195 -8.77 12.97 15.38
C LEU A 195 -9.67 13.37 14.20
N ASN A 196 -10.42 12.43 13.64
CA ASN A 196 -11.39 12.70 12.58
C ASN A 196 -12.55 13.57 13.08
N GLY A 197 -13.01 13.33 14.32
CA GLY A 197 -14.07 14.09 14.97
C GLY A 197 -13.59 15.35 15.70
N PHE A 198 -12.31 15.76 15.58
CA PHE A 198 -11.70 16.79 16.43
C PHE A 198 -12.49 18.09 16.51
N ALA A 199 -12.95 18.61 15.37
CA ALA A 199 -13.74 19.83 15.31
C ALA A 199 -15.07 19.69 16.09
N THR A 200 -15.76 18.57 15.93
CA THR A 200 -17.02 18.26 16.63
C THR A 200 -16.80 18.14 18.14
N VAL A 201 -15.76 17.38 18.55
CA VAL A 201 -15.39 17.19 19.96
C VAL A 201 -15.06 18.54 20.63
N LYS A 202 -14.37 19.43 19.91
CA LYS A 202 -14.07 20.79 20.39
C LYS A 202 -15.32 21.67 20.47
N ALA A 203 -16.15 21.66 19.44
CA ALA A 203 -17.38 22.46 19.37
C ALA A 203 -18.39 22.05 20.46
N THR A 204 -18.48 20.76 20.76
CA THR A 204 -19.39 20.20 21.78
C THR A 204 -18.80 20.21 23.20
N GLN A 205 -17.53 20.58 23.37
CA GLN A 205 -16.81 20.57 24.65
C GLN A 205 -16.77 19.18 25.34
N THR A 206 -16.86 18.09 24.56
CA THR A 206 -16.89 16.70 25.06
C THR A 206 -15.51 16.05 25.17
N PHE A 207 -14.44 16.80 24.97
CA PHE A 207 -13.06 16.31 25.03
C PHE A 207 -12.69 15.50 26.28
N PRO A 208 -13.15 15.87 27.52
CA PRO A 208 -12.85 15.08 28.72
C PRO A 208 -13.38 13.64 28.66
N TYR A 209 -14.54 13.43 28.01
CA TYR A 209 -15.11 12.09 27.81
C TYR A 209 -14.22 11.24 26.89
N PHE A 210 -13.85 11.79 25.71
CA PHE A 210 -13.00 11.09 24.75
C PHE A 210 -11.59 10.83 25.30
N LEU A 211 -11.03 11.77 26.07
CA LEU A 211 -9.75 11.57 26.74
C LEU A 211 -9.80 10.40 27.75
N LYS A 212 -10.89 10.28 28.51
CA LYS A 212 -11.07 9.16 29.46
C LYS A 212 -11.19 7.82 28.75
N ASP A 213 -11.90 7.76 27.62
CA ASP A 213 -11.99 6.54 26.80
C ASP A 213 -10.64 6.16 26.18
N PHE A 214 -9.92 7.12 25.62
CA PHE A 214 -8.54 6.94 25.17
C PHE A 214 -7.63 6.41 26.29
N GLN A 215 -7.68 7.01 27.47
CA GLN A 215 -6.87 6.55 28.62
C GLN A 215 -7.15 5.10 28.98
N ARG A 216 -8.44 4.68 28.98
CA ARG A 216 -8.84 3.30 29.25
C ARG A 216 -8.31 2.33 28.18
N THR A 217 -8.42 2.69 26.92
CA THR A 217 -7.97 1.87 25.78
C THR A 217 -6.45 1.78 25.77
N ASN A 218 -5.74 2.90 26.00
CA ASN A 218 -4.29 2.96 26.12
C ASN A 218 -3.77 2.12 27.30
N GLN A 219 -4.46 2.15 28.44
CA GLN A 219 -4.11 1.30 29.59
C GLN A 219 -4.19 -0.20 29.25
N LYS A 220 -5.24 -0.63 28.58
CA LYS A 220 -5.40 -2.03 28.12
C LYS A 220 -4.30 -2.44 27.14
N TYR A 221 -3.98 -1.58 26.18
CA TYR A 221 -2.88 -1.79 25.23
C TYR A 221 -1.55 -1.91 25.97
N THR A 222 -1.25 -0.96 26.89
CA THR A 222 0.00 -0.93 27.66
C THR A 222 0.15 -2.19 28.53
N GLN A 223 -0.90 -2.63 29.19
CA GLN A 223 -0.88 -3.89 29.97
C GLN A 223 -0.64 -5.11 29.10
N SER A 224 -1.27 -5.17 27.92
CA SER A 224 -1.05 -6.26 26.96
C SER A 224 0.40 -6.25 26.43
N ARG A 225 0.95 -5.07 26.12
CA ARG A 225 2.34 -4.88 25.67
C ARG A 225 3.36 -5.32 26.75
N ILE A 226 3.12 -4.92 28.02
CA ILE A 226 3.95 -5.35 29.15
C ILE A 226 3.89 -6.86 29.30
N SER A 227 2.70 -7.45 29.29
CA SER A 227 2.53 -8.90 29.43
C SER A 227 3.24 -9.67 28.30
N SER A 228 3.10 -9.23 27.04
CA SER A 228 3.79 -9.83 25.89
C SER A 228 5.32 -9.67 26.03
N GLY A 229 5.80 -8.48 26.38
CA GLY A 229 7.22 -8.20 26.61
C GLY A 229 7.82 -9.06 27.73
N GLN A 230 7.12 -9.24 28.84
CA GLN A 230 7.56 -10.10 29.93
C GLN A 230 7.74 -11.56 29.50
N TRP A 231 6.82 -12.11 28.69
CA TRP A 231 6.93 -13.45 28.15
C TRP A 231 8.10 -13.60 27.19
N ILE A 232 8.34 -12.62 26.31
CA ILE A 232 9.50 -12.59 25.39
C ILE A 232 10.81 -12.57 26.20
N MET A 233 10.92 -11.65 27.15
CA MET A 233 12.14 -11.51 27.96
C MET A 233 12.40 -12.72 28.86
N SER A 234 11.33 -13.29 29.43
CA SER A 234 11.42 -14.50 30.24
C SER A 234 11.91 -15.70 29.42
N ASN A 235 11.39 -15.85 28.22
CA ASN A 235 11.84 -16.88 27.28
C ASN A 235 13.30 -16.70 26.87
N TYR A 236 13.70 -15.46 26.57
CA TYR A 236 15.10 -15.13 26.25
C TYR A 236 16.02 -15.43 27.44
N ALA A 237 15.69 -14.99 28.65
CA ALA A 237 16.47 -15.21 29.85
C ALA A 237 16.62 -16.72 30.18
N THR A 238 15.54 -17.48 30.00
CA THR A 238 15.57 -18.95 30.20
C THR A 238 16.51 -19.61 29.19
N SER A 239 16.40 -19.27 27.91
CA SER A 239 17.27 -19.80 26.85
C SER A 239 18.74 -19.45 27.08
N ALA A 240 19.03 -18.19 27.46
CA ALA A 240 20.39 -17.72 27.77
C ALA A 240 20.97 -18.48 28.97
N THR A 241 20.17 -18.65 30.04
CA THR A 241 20.60 -19.39 31.23
C THR A 241 20.94 -20.85 30.92
N LEU A 242 20.10 -21.51 30.12
CA LEU A 242 20.37 -22.89 29.67
C LEU A 242 21.61 -22.96 28.78
N GLY A 243 21.82 -21.97 27.90
CA GLY A 243 23.03 -21.85 27.09
C GLY A 243 24.31 -21.78 27.99
N LEU A 244 24.25 -21.01 29.07
CA LEU A 244 25.34 -20.97 30.07
C LEU A 244 25.55 -22.33 30.74
N VAL A 245 24.49 -23.04 31.11
CA VAL A 245 24.61 -24.41 31.68
C VAL A 245 25.33 -25.35 30.73
N VAL A 246 24.95 -25.33 29.44
CA VAL A 246 25.60 -26.12 28.38
C VAL A 246 27.09 -25.72 28.26
N GLN A 247 27.39 -24.42 28.30
CA GLN A 247 28.74 -23.91 28.24
C GLN A 247 29.59 -24.40 29.44
N TYR A 248 29.06 -24.32 30.66
CA TYR A 248 29.74 -24.83 31.84
C TYR A 248 29.99 -26.36 31.76
N ALA A 249 29.01 -27.14 31.32
CA ALA A 249 29.16 -28.58 31.14
C ALA A 249 30.29 -28.91 30.14
N ALA A 250 30.36 -28.18 29.03
CA ALA A 250 31.39 -28.37 28.03
C ALA A 250 32.80 -27.95 28.55
N VAL A 251 32.87 -26.83 29.30
CA VAL A 251 34.14 -26.39 29.94
C VAL A 251 34.63 -27.41 30.98
N LEU A 252 33.75 -27.92 31.85
CA LEU A 252 34.12 -28.95 32.84
C LEU A 252 34.61 -30.22 32.15
N THR A 253 33.98 -30.62 31.05
CA THR A 253 34.42 -31.76 30.23
C THR A 253 35.82 -31.49 29.63
N ALA A 254 36.06 -30.30 29.11
CA ALA A 254 37.38 -29.91 28.58
C ALA A 254 38.45 -29.92 29.67
N ILE A 255 38.16 -29.44 30.89
CA ILE A 255 39.06 -29.51 32.06
C ILE A 255 39.41 -30.97 32.40
N TRP A 256 38.40 -31.86 32.35
CA TRP A 256 38.63 -33.29 32.59
C TRP A 256 39.64 -33.89 31.58
N PHE A 257 39.52 -33.51 30.27
CA PHE A 257 40.48 -33.93 29.25
C PHE A 257 41.88 -33.31 29.45
N ILE A 258 42.01 -32.09 30.00
CA ILE A 258 43.29 -31.51 30.39
C ILE A 258 43.94 -32.34 31.50
N MET A 259 43.16 -32.73 32.52
CA MET A 259 43.67 -33.56 33.63
C MET A 259 44.19 -34.91 33.13
N GLN A 260 43.65 -35.43 32.02
CA GLN A 260 44.16 -36.65 31.38
C GLN A 260 45.33 -36.42 30.41
N GLY A 261 45.75 -35.18 30.21
CA GLY A 261 46.81 -34.83 29.26
C GLY A 261 46.40 -34.93 27.78
N ALA A 262 45.11 -35.05 27.49
CA ALA A 262 44.61 -35.22 26.13
C ALA A 262 44.53 -33.91 25.31
N ILE A 263 44.37 -32.75 25.97
CA ILE A 263 44.35 -31.40 25.35
C ILE A 263 45.15 -30.42 26.21
N SER A 264 45.67 -29.35 25.57
CA SER A 264 46.35 -28.26 26.27
C SER A 264 45.35 -27.20 26.78
N ILE A 265 45.80 -26.34 27.71
CA ILE A 265 45.02 -25.18 28.18
C ILE A 265 44.71 -24.23 27.03
N GLY A 266 45.64 -24.03 26.08
CA GLY A 266 45.40 -23.21 24.88
C GLY A 266 44.28 -23.76 23.99
N ILE A 267 44.26 -25.09 23.79
CA ILE A 267 43.15 -25.74 23.05
C ILE A 267 41.82 -25.55 23.79
N MET A 268 41.79 -25.72 25.12
CA MET A 268 40.55 -25.50 25.89
C MET A 268 40.05 -24.06 25.71
N LEU A 269 40.90 -23.05 25.80
CA LEU A 269 40.51 -21.65 25.62
C LEU A 269 40.04 -21.35 24.20
N THR A 270 40.68 -21.93 23.17
CA THR A 270 40.19 -21.91 21.79
C THR A 270 38.77 -22.45 21.70
N MET A 271 38.55 -23.60 22.32
CA MET A 271 37.22 -24.26 22.30
C MET A 271 36.17 -23.39 23.01
N VAL A 272 36.48 -22.82 24.19
CA VAL A 272 35.55 -21.93 24.93
C VAL A 272 35.18 -20.70 24.11
N GLN A 273 36.13 -20.06 23.45
CA GLN A 273 35.87 -18.91 22.61
C GLN A 273 35.04 -19.30 21.34
N THR A 274 35.35 -20.45 20.73
CA THR A 274 34.60 -20.96 19.58
C THR A 274 33.17 -21.37 19.97
N MET A 275 32.94 -21.85 21.21
CA MET A 275 31.62 -22.15 21.74
C MET A 275 30.72 -20.90 21.76
N ASN A 276 31.26 -19.72 22.15
CA ASN A 276 30.50 -18.48 22.12
C ASN A 276 30.05 -18.12 20.70
N THR A 277 30.87 -18.40 19.68
CA THR A 277 30.51 -18.20 18.27
C THR A 277 29.57 -19.27 17.72
N LEU A 278 29.29 -20.34 18.45
CA LEU A 278 28.40 -21.42 18.07
C LEU A 278 27.04 -21.35 18.77
N VAL A 279 27.02 -21.14 20.09
CA VAL A 279 25.80 -21.22 20.91
C VAL A 279 24.84 -20.08 20.58
N TYR A 280 25.32 -18.84 20.47
CA TYR A 280 24.45 -17.70 20.16
C TYR A 280 23.80 -17.78 18.78
N PRO A 281 24.51 -18.11 17.68
CA PRO A 281 23.86 -18.34 16.40
C PRO A 281 22.86 -19.52 16.40
N LEU A 282 23.13 -20.59 17.13
CA LEU A 282 22.15 -21.68 17.25
C LEU A 282 20.84 -21.20 17.88
N ILE A 283 20.91 -20.42 18.97
CA ILE A 283 19.72 -19.82 19.59
C ILE A 283 19.02 -18.89 18.58
N GLY A 284 19.77 -18.09 17.84
CA GLY A 284 19.26 -17.19 16.82
C GLY A 284 18.51 -17.91 15.71
N ILE A 285 19.05 -19.00 15.15
CA ILE A 285 18.40 -19.82 14.11
C ILE A 285 17.01 -20.28 14.57
N PHE A 286 16.90 -20.72 15.82
CA PHE A 286 15.63 -21.17 16.37
C PHE A 286 14.59 -20.07 16.58
N GLN A 287 15.04 -18.81 16.74
CA GLN A 287 14.15 -17.64 16.84
C GLN A 287 13.73 -17.12 15.47
N LEU A 288 14.64 -17.12 14.49
CA LEU A 288 14.38 -16.58 13.14
C LEU A 288 13.35 -17.43 12.36
N ILE A 289 13.39 -18.75 12.48
CA ILE A 289 12.48 -19.64 11.74
C ILE A 289 11.00 -19.40 12.08
N PRO A 290 10.55 -19.35 13.35
CA PRO A 290 9.18 -19.00 13.70
C PRO A 290 8.82 -17.55 13.30
N GLN A 291 9.75 -16.60 13.44
CA GLN A 291 9.55 -15.22 13.02
C GLN A 291 9.24 -15.13 11.53
N MET A 292 10.04 -15.77 10.68
CA MET A 292 9.80 -15.83 9.24
C MET A 292 8.46 -16.50 8.89
N LYS A 293 8.11 -17.59 9.59
CA LYS A 293 6.82 -18.28 9.37
C LYS A 293 5.62 -17.41 9.74
N SER A 294 5.72 -16.56 10.76
CA SER A 294 4.64 -15.67 11.19
C SER A 294 4.29 -14.59 10.16
N THR A 295 5.19 -14.29 9.23
CA THR A 295 4.99 -13.29 8.17
C THR A 295 4.14 -13.80 7.00
N LYS A 296 3.90 -15.12 6.91
CA LYS A 296 3.15 -15.74 5.81
C LYS A 296 1.79 -15.10 5.52
N PRO A 297 0.94 -14.75 6.51
CA PRO A 297 -0.35 -14.09 6.26
C PRO A 297 -0.18 -12.70 5.61
N ILE A 298 0.84 -11.94 6.01
CA ILE A 298 1.14 -10.61 5.45
C ILE A 298 1.57 -10.74 4.00
N VAL A 299 2.43 -11.71 3.69
CA VAL A 299 2.84 -12.04 2.31
C VAL A 299 1.64 -12.38 1.45
N GLN A 300 0.75 -13.25 1.95
CA GLN A 300 -0.48 -13.63 1.25
C GLN A 300 -1.42 -12.44 1.04
N LYS A 301 -1.53 -11.54 2.03
CA LYS A 301 -2.31 -10.31 1.91
C LYS A 301 -1.81 -9.45 0.77
N ILE A 302 -0.48 -9.20 0.69
CA ILE A 302 0.13 -8.42 -0.41
C ILE A 302 0.00 -9.15 -1.75
N GLU A 303 0.14 -10.46 -1.79
CA GLU A 303 -0.06 -11.25 -3.01
C GLU A 303 -1.52 -11.25 -3.49
N ASN A 304 -2.48 -11.20 -2.57
CA ASN A 304 -3.91 -11.13 -2.88
C ASN A 304 -4.35 -9.73 -3.36
N LEU A 305 -3.62 -8.64 -3.03
CA LEU A 305 -3.87 -7.32 -3.62
C LEU A 305 -3.72 -7.32 -5.16
N SER A 306 -3.19 -8.38 -5.72
CA SER A 306 -2.83 -8.53 -7.12
C SER A 306 -3.60 -9.63 -7.85
N LYS A 307 -4.69 -10.15 -7.32
CA LYS A 307 -5.50 -11.16 -8.02
C LYS A 307 -6.38 -10.58 -9.13
N GLY A 308 -6.39 -9.25 -9.30
CA GLY A 308 -6.93 -8.62 -10.50
C GLY A 308 -5.97 -8.83 -11.66
N GLN A 309 -6.37 -9.64 -12.60
CA GLN A 309 -5.87 -9.93 -13.95
C GLN A 309 -4.41 -9.54 -14.28
N ASP A 310 -3.70 -10.54 -14.80
CA ASP A 310 -2.42 -10.39 -15.52
C ASP A 310 -2.50 -9.30 -16.60
N ASP A 311 -1.37 -8.69 -16.89
CA ASP A 311 -0.96 -7.62 -17.81
C ASP A 311 -1.58 -7.60 -19.24
N HIS A 312 -2.75 -8.17 -19.48
CA HIS A 312 -3.37 -8.24 -20.82
C HIS A 312 -4.14 -7.00 -21.26
N GLN A 313 -4.16 -5.92 -20.43
CA GLN A 313 -4.89 -4.69 -20.81
C GLN A 313 -4.17 -3.80 -21.84
N SER A 314 -2.88 -4.01 -22.10
CA SER A 314 -2.12 -3.19 -23.06
C SER A 314 -2.36 -3.55 -24.53
N ASP A 315 -2.93 -4.70 -24.83
CA ASP A 315 -3.07 -5.23 -26.21
C ASP A 315 -4.50 -5.15 -26.79
N LEU A 316 -5.47 -4.60 -26.04
CA LEU A 316 -6.81 -4.41 -26.57
C LEU A 316 -6.84 -3.23 -27.54
N PRO A 317 -7.46 -3.37 -28.74
CA PRO A 317 -7.60 -2.28 -29.68
C PRO A 317 -8.36 -1.12 -29.05
N LYS A 318 -7.86 0.12 -29.28
CA LYS A 318 -8.56 1.32 -28.82
C LYS A 318 -9.98 1.33 -29.35
N ARG A 319 -10.92 1.56 -28.44
CA ARG A 319 -12.33 1.65 -28.81
C ARG A 319 -12.62 3.00 -29.47
N VAL A 320 -13.46 2.94 -30.48
CA VAL A 320 -13.92 4.13 -31.22
C VAL A 320 -15.44 4.21 -31.03
N PHE A 321 -15.96 5.41 -30.87
CA PHE A 321 -17.39 5.69 -30.78
C PHE A 321 -17.78 6.53 -32.02
N ASN A 322 -18.48 5.92 -32.98
CA ASN A 322 -18.84 6.56 -34.25
C ASN A 322 -20.31 6.91 -34.34
N GLU A 323 -21.21 6.06 -33.81
CA GLU A 323 -22.64 6.22 -34.00
C GLU A 323 -23.41 6.27 -32.67
N ARG A 324 -23.37 5.21 -31.87
CA ARG A 324 -24.17 5.10 -30.65
C ARG A 324 -23.55 4.23 -29.56
N ILE A 325 -23.88 4.54 -28.30
CA ILE A 325 -23.70 3.70 -27.14
C ILE A 325 -25.08 3.23 -26.68
N THR A 326 -25.29 1.92 -26.60
CA THR A 326 -26.57 1.35 -26.17
C THR A 326 -26.40 0.58 -24.88
N LEU A 327 -27.28 0.84 -23.93
CA LEU A 327 -27.43 0.12 -22.69
C LEU A 327 -28.69 -0.74 -22.79
N ASN A 328 -28.58 -2.05 -22.57
CA ASN A 328 -29.69 -3.00 -22.64
C ASN A 328 -29.86 -3.68 -21.29
N HIS A 329 -31.01 -3.48 -20.65
CA HIS A 329 -31.41 -4.15 -19.40
C HIS A 329 -30.39 -4.02 -18.26
N ILE A 330 -29.79 -2.83 -18.09
CA ILE A 330 -28.76 -2.59 -17.07
C ILE A 330 -29.40 -2.58 -15.68
N SER A 331 -28.96 -3.50 -14.84
CA SER A 331 -29.32 -3.55 -13.42
C SER A 331 -28.06 -3.59 -12.54
N VAL A 332 -28.03 -2.77 -11.48
CA VAL A 332 -26.92 -2.66 -10.55
C VAL A 332 -27.39 -2.89 -9.13
N LYS A 333 -26.71 -3.82 -8.42
CA LYS A 333 -26.94 -4.07 -7.00
C LYS A 333 -25.67 -3.71 -6.19
N LEU A 334 -25.86 -2.94 -5.13
CA LEU A 334 -24.80 -2.59 -4.17
C LEU A 334 -25.27 -2.99 -2.76
N ASN A 335 -24.52 -3.84 -2.08
CA ASN A 335 -24.85 -4.34 -0.73
C ASN A 335 -26.31 -4.85 -0.65
N ASP A 336 -26.68 -5.75 -1.55
CA ASP A 336 -28.03 -6.35 -1.69
C ASP A 336 -29.17 -5.35 -1.98
N LYS A 337 -28.88 -4.07 -2.18
CA LYS A 337 -29.84 -3.07 -2.59
C LYS A 337 -29.76 -2.83 -4.11
N THR A 338 -30.86 -2.99 -4.81
CA THR A 338 -30.96 -2.61 -6.23
C THR A 338 -30.93 -1.08 -6.34
N ILE A 339 -29.96 -0.56 -7.09
CA ILE A 339 -29.75 0.88 -7.33
C ILE A 339 -30.24 1.25 -8.73
N LEU A 340 -29.97 0.40 -9.72
CA LEU A 340 -30.55 0.50 -11.06
C LEU A 340 -31.31 -0.78 -11.35
N ASP A 341 -32.46 -0.65 -11.95
CA ASP A 341 -33.39 -1.74 -12.25
C ASP A 341 -33.87 -1.63 -13.70
N ASP A 342 -33.34 -2.48 -14.56
CA ASP A 342 -33.77 -2.66 -15.96
C ASP A 342 -33.69 -1.36 -16.82
N ILE A 343 -32.56 -0.64 -16.76
CA ILE A 343 -32.34 0.56 -17.57
C ILE A 343 -31.94 0.17 -19.00
N SER A 344 -32.74 0.62 -19.99
CA SER A 344 -32.43 0.49 -21.41
C SER A 344 -32.52 1.86 -22.08
N LEU A 345 -31.39 2.32 -22.69
CA LEU A 345 -31.34 3.60 -23.41
C LEU A 345 -30.20 3.60 -24.44
N SER A 346 -30.22 4.57 -25.35
CA SER A 346 -29.20 4.74 -26.39
C SER A 346 -28.73 6.19 -26.46
N LEU A 347 -27.43 6.39 -26.48
CA LEU A 347 -26.77 7.70 -26.62
C LEU A 347 -26.17 7.79 -28.02
N ILE A 348 -26.65 8.73 -28.83
CA ILE A 348 -26.19 8.98 -30.20
C ILE A 348 -25.01 9.98 -30.13
N LYS A 349 -23.98 9.75 -30.93
CA LYS A 349 -22.81 10.63 -31.03
C LYS A 349 -23.22 12.06 -31.34
N ASN A 350 -22.49 13.01 -30.76
CA ASN A 350 -22.62 14.47 -30.91
C ASN A 350 -23.93 15.05 -30.36
N LYS A 351 -24.79 14.26 -29.71
CA LYS A 351 -25.98 14.74 -29.03
C LYS A 351 -25.72 15.17 -27.59
N LYS A 352 -26.59 16.03 -27.07
CA LYS A 352 -26.56 16.60 -25.73
C LYS A 352 -27.69 15.99 -24.90
N TYR A 353 -27.29 15.31 -23.82
CA TYR A 353 -28.22 14.62 -22.92
C TYR A 353 -28.16 15.25 -21.53
N LEU A 354 -29.36 15.43 -20.95
CA LEU A 354 -29.50 15.88 -19.57
C LEU A 354 -30.10 14.75 -18.73
N ILE A 355 -29.44 14.33 -17.65
CA ILE A 355 -30.00 13.36 -16.71
C ILE A 355 -30.56 14.09 -15.51
N ILE A 356 -31.85 13.83 -15.23
CA ILE A 356 -32.54 14.40 -14.06
C ILE A 356 -33.23 13.31 -13.24
N GLY A 357 -33.59 13.64 -12.02
CA GLY A 357 -34.33 12.77 -11.10
C GLY A 357 -34.05 13.13 -9.64
N PRO A 358 -34.80 12.56 -8.69
CA PRO A 358 -34.58 12.77 -7.25
C PRO A 358 -33.17 12.37 -6.81
N THR A 359 -32.73 12.90 -5.66
CA THR A 359 -31.47 12.44 -5.03
C THR A 359 -31.62 10.95 -4.67
N GLY A 360 -30.60 10.15 -4.99
CA GLY A 360 -30.63 8.71 -4.76
C GLY A 360 -31.35 7.88 -5.82
N SER A 361 -31.82 8.47 -6.92
CA SER A 361 -32.49 7.73 -8.00
C SER A 361 -31.57 6.91 -8.92
N GLY A 362 -30.25 6.92 -8.69
CA GLY A 362 -29.29 6.11 -9.47
C GLY A 362 -28.56 6.84 -10.60
N LYS A 363 -28.70 8.17 -10.76
CA LYS A 363 -28.08 8.96 -11.86
C LYS A 363 -26.56 8.82 -11.92
N SER A 364 -25.87 9.06 -10.79
CA SER A 364 -24.41 8.91 -10.73
C SER A 364 -23.97 7.45 -10.89
N THR A 365 -24.81 6.49 -10.46
CA THR A 365 -24.55 5.06 -10.68
C THR A 365 -24.59 4.73 -12.18
N LEU A 366 -25.59 5.25 -12.91
CA LEU A 366 -25.66 5.09 -14.36
C LEU A 366 -24.46 5.73 -15.07
N ALA A 367 -24.06 6.93 -14.65
CA ALA A 367 -22.87 7.59 -15.18
C ALA A 367 -21.58 6.80 -14.89
N ASN A 368 -21.46 6.19 -13.71
CA ASN A 368 -20.33 5.35 -13.35
C ASN A 368 -20.29 4.03 -14.14
N VAL A 369 -21.44 3.46 -14.48
CA VAL A 369 -21.54 2.30 -15.39
C VAL A 369 -21.06 2.71 -16.80
N LEU A 370 -21.53 3.83 -17.33
CA LEU A 370 -21.09 4.38 -18.62
C LEU A 370 -19.61 4.73 -18.66
N ALA A 371 -19.06 5.23 -17.54
CA ALA A 371 -17.65 5.54 -17.43
C ALA A 371 -16.76 4.29 -17.24
N GLY A 372 -17.34 3.09 -17.09
CA GLY A 372 -16.59 1.86 -16.81
C GLY A 372 -16.04 1.76 -15.39
N PHE A 373 -16.54 2.58 -14.45
CA PHE A 373 -16.15 2.53 -13.04
C PHE A 373 -16.89 1.44 -12.27
N ILE A 374 -18.09 1.07 -12.72
CA ILE A 374 -18.87 -0.06 -12.22
C ILE A 374 -18.92 -1.11 -13.32
N THR A 375 -18.31 -2.27 -13.08
CA THR A 375 -18.23 -3.38 -14.04
C THR A 375 -19.10 -4.57 -13.65
N ASN A 376 -19.56 -4.61 -12.39
CA ASN A 376 -20.47 -5.65 -11.89
C ASN A 376 -21.92 -5.17 -12.00
N PHE A 377 -22.58 -5.48 -13.14
CA PHE A 377 -23.97 -5.19 -13.44
C PHE A 377 -24.56 -6.32 -14.29
N ASP A 378 -25.87 -6.47 -14.22
CA ASP A 378 -26.62 -7.34 -15.13
C ASP A 378 -27.02 -6.52 -16.38
N GLY A 379 -27.09 -7.16 -17.55
CA GLY A 379 -27.37 -6.53 -18.83
C GLY A 379 -26.14 -6.37 -19.71
N GLU A 380 -26.27 -5.58 -20.80
CA GLU A 380 -25.23 -5.42 -21.80
C GLU A 380 -25.03 -3.94 -22.19
N ILE A 381 -23.78 -3.55 -22.41
CA ILE A 381 -23.40 -2.28 -23.02
C ILE A 381 -22.80 -2.58 -24.40
N SER A 382 -23.24 -1.88 -25.41
CA SER A 382 -22.65 -1.95 -26.75
C SER A 382 -22.25 -0.56 -27.25
N VAL A 383 -21.13 -0.50 -27.98
CA VAL A 383 -20.68 0.69 -28.73
C VAL A 383 -20.65 0.34 -30.21
N ASP A 384 -21.38 1.09 -31.01
CA ASP A 384 -21.54 0.86 -32.46
C ASP A 384 -21.89 -0.62 -32.73
N ASP A 385 -22.91 -1.15 -32.01
CA ASP A 385 -23.42 -2.53 -32.04
C ASP A 385 -22.42 -3.63 -31.63
N GLN A 386 -21.24 -3.27 -31.11
CA GLN A 386 -20.33 -4.22 -30.54
C GLN A 386 -20.49 -4.27 -29.03
N VAL A 387 -20.84 -5.44 -28.50
CA VAL A 387 -20.98 -5.66 -27.05
C VAL A 387 -19.64 -5.45 -26.35
N ILE A 388 -19.68 -4.70 -25.27
CA ILE A 388 -18.53 -4.48 -24.40
C ILE A 388 -18.58 -5.49 -23.27
N ASN A 389 -17.55 -6.33 -23.16
CA ASN A 389 -17.42 -7.22 -22.01
C ASN A 389 -17.16 -6.40 -20.72
N ALA A 390 -17.57 -6.92 -19.58
CA ALA A 390 -17.38 -6.28 -18.27
C ALA A 390 -15.93 -5.87 -17.96
N ASN A 391 -14.96 -6.47 -18.64
CA ASN A 391 -13.52 -6.17 -18.53
C ASN A 391 -13.05 -5.06 -19.49
N ASP A 392 -13.90 -4.63 -20.41
CA ASP A 392 -13.56 -3.60 -21.38
C ASP A 392 -13.78 -2.22 -20.76
N GLN A 393 -12.72 -1.44 -20.71
CA GLN A 393 -12.79 -0.11 -20.09
C GLN A 393 -13.25 0.92 -21.11
N MET A 394 -14.26 1.69 -20.74
CA MET A 394 -14.81 2.82 -21.54
C MET A 394 -13.88 4.05 -21.55
N PHE A 395 -12.68 3.93 -20.98
CA PHE A 395 -11.77 5.07 -20.79
C PHE A 395 -11.24 5.67 -22.09
N ASP A 396 -11.30 4.95 -23.22
CA ASP A 396 -10.94 5.52 -24.51
C ASP A 396 -12.01 6.46 -25.06
N ILE A 397 -13.25 6.28 -24.64
CA ILE A 397 -14.44 6.96 -25.16
C ILE A 397 -14.92 8.05 -24.22
N VAL A 398 -14.86 7.84 -22.89
CA VAL A 398 -15.50 8.68 -21.88
C VAL A 398 -14.48 9.54 -21.14
N ALA A 399 -14.74 10.85 -21.08
CA ALA A 399 -14.14 11.75 -20.10
C ALA A 399 -15.18 11.99 -18.99
N TYR A 400 -14.81 11.71 -17.74
CA TYR A 400 -15.72 11.83 -16.61
C TYR A 400 -15.25 12.93 -15.65
N VAL A 401 -16.14 13.84 -15.30
CA VAL A 401 -15.91 14.91 -14.33
C VAL A 401 -16.83 14.71 -13.14
N ASN A 402 -16.23 14.39 -12.02
CA ASN A 402 -16.90 14.07 -10.76
C ASN A 402 -17.44 15.32 -10.07
N GLN A 403 -18.46 15.16 -9.24
CA GLN A 403 -19.02 16.21 -8.37
C GLN A 403 -17.93 16.84 -7.47
N SER A 404 -17.03 16.01 -6.91
CA SER A 404 -15.91 16.43 -6.09
C SER A 404 -14.59 16.00 -6.75
N PRO A 405 -14.05 16.79 -7.68
CA PRO A 405 -12.88 16.39 -8.45
C PRO A 405 -11.61 16.36 -7.59
N TYR A 406 -10.79 15.34 -7.81
CA TYR A 406 -9.47 15.25 -7.21
C TYR A 406 -8.45 16.06 -8.03
N LEU A 407 -7.65 16.88 -7.34
CA LEU A 407 -6.53 17.61 -7.93
C LEU A 407 -5.20 17.09 -7.35
N PHE A 408 -4.26 16.78 -8.24
CA PHE A 408 -2.95 16.28 -7.87
C PHE A 408 -2.05 17.42 -7.35
N ASN A 409 -1.12 17.11 -6.46
CA ASN A 409 -0.12 18.03 -5.93
C ASN A 409 0.95 18.35 -7.00
N THR A 410 0.54 19.10 -8.00
CA THR A 410 1.36 19.53 -9.14
C THR A 410 0.82 20.86 -9.67
N THR A 411 1.31 21.37 -10.80
CA THR A 411 0.84 22.65 -11.35
C THR A 411 -0.61 22.57 -11.87
N VAL A 412 -1.26 23.72 -12.01
CA VAL A 412 -2.59 23.83 -12.64
C VAL A 412 -2.54 23.25 -14.06
N GLU A 413 -1.51 23.60 -14.84
CA GLU A 413 -1.29 23.07 -16.19
C GLU A 413 -1.25 21.55 -16.18
N GLN A 414 -0.41 20.94 -15.32
CA GLN A 414 -0.27 19.49 -15.26
C GLN A 414 -1.57 18.79 -14.81
N ASN A 415 -2.36 19.45 -13.96
CA ASN A 415 -3.69 18.96 -13.60
C ASN A 415 -4.67 18.97 -14.78
N ILE A 416 -4.51 19.84 -15.75
CA ILE A 416 -5.36 19.90 -16.96
C ILE A 416 -4.86 18.92 -18.02
N VAL A 417 -3.56 18.98 -18.36
CA VAL A 417 -2.99 18.18 -19.46
C VAL A 417 -2.71 16.73 -19.08
N MET A 418 -2.67 16.38 -17.78
CA MET A 418 -2.40 15.04 -17.24
C MET A 418 -1.12 14.44 -17.82
N TYR A 419 -0.01 15.20 -17.71
CA TYR A 419 1.32 14.83 -18.18
C TYR A 419 1.44 14.51 -19.69
N LYS A 420 0.41 14.85 -20.50
CA LYS A 420 0.49 14.80 -21.96
C LYS A 420 1.30 16.00 -22.48
N GLN A 421 1.77 15.91 -23.72
CA GLN A 421 2.42 17.04 -24.38
C GLN A 421 1.47 18.22 -24.46
N VAL A 422 1.95 19.41 -24.09
CA VAL A 422 1.14 20.64 -24.05
C VAL A 422 0.90 21.13 -25.47
N ASP A 423 -0.37 21.26 -25.84
CA ASP A 423 -0.82 22.01 -27.01
C ASP A 423 -1.44 23.32 -26.52
N ASN A 424 -0.74 24.42 -26.76
CA ASN A 424 -1.14 25.75 -26.26
C ASN A 424 -2.49 26.22 -26.84
N ASN A 425 -2.78 25.93 -28.11
CA ASN A 425 -4.05 26.36 -28.74
C ASN A 425 -5.23 25.61 -28.11
N LYS A 426 -5.05 24.31 -27.91
CA LYS A 426 -6.02 23.46 -27.25
C LYS A 426 -6.21 23.84 -25.79
N LEU A 427 -5.11 24.11 -25.08
CA LEU A 427 -5.15 24.51 -23.69
C LEU A 427 -5.92 25.84 -23.52
N GLU A 428 -5.64 26.83 -24.35
CA GLU A 428 -6.34 28.12 -24.34
C GLU A 428 -7.85 27.94 -24.57
N LYS A 429 -8.24 27.11 -25.54
CA LYS A 429 -9.64 26.82 -25.84
C LYS A 429 -10.34 26.17 -24.64
N VAL A 430 -9.78 25.13 -24.05
CA VAL A 430 -10.42 24.44 -22.92
C VAL A 430 -10.49 25.29 -21.66
N LEU A 431 -9.52 26.20 -21.45
CA LEU A 431 -9.56 27.17 -20.37
C LEU A 431 -10.72 28.16 -20.53
N GLN A 432 -11.01 28.57 -21.76
CA GLN A 432 -12.15 29.43 -22.07
C GLN A 432 -13.47 28.68 -21.85
N ASP A 433 -13.62 27.50 -22.45
CA ASP A 433 -14.84 26.70 -22.43
C ASP A 433 -15.22 26.21 -21.02
N SER A 434 -14.23 25.96 -20.15
CA SER A 434 -14.45 25.58 -18.75
C SER A 434 -14.63 26.78 -17.80
N GLY A 435 -14.47 28.01 -18.29
CA GLY A 435 -14.45 29.22 -17.48
C GLY A 435 -13.20 29.34 -16.58
N ALA A 436 -12.20 28.46 -16.74
CA ALA A 436 -10.98 28.49 -15.92
C ALA A 436 -10.11 29.73 -16.23
N LYS A 437 -10.16 30.26 -17.43
CA LYS A 437 -9.42 31.46 -17.84
C LYS A 437 -9.68 32.67 -16.93
N GLN A 438 -10.92 32.80 -16.42
CA GLN A 438 -11.30 33.97 -15.58
C GLN A 438 -10.47 34.06 -14.29
N PHE A 439 -10.24 32.96 -13.58
CA PHE A 439 -9.46 33.02 -12.33
C PHE A 439 -7.95 33.04 -12.59
N LEU A 440 -7.48 32.46 -13.70
CA LEU A 440 -6.08 32.52 -14.10
C LEU A 440 -5.61 33.94 -14.46
N THR A 441 -6.51 34.83 -14.91
CA THR A 441 -6.21 36.25 -15.16
C THR A 441 -6.21 37.07 -13.89
N ASN A 442 -6.79 36.62 -12.79
CA ASN A 442 -6.94 37.35 -11.53
C ASN A 442 -5.82 37.02 -10.51
N GLY A 443 -4.61 36.68 -10.97
CA GLY A 443 -3.44 36.48 -10.10
C GLY A 443 -2.98 35.04 -9.93
N THR A 444 -3.75 34.06 -10.41
CA THR A 444 -3.34 32.64 -10.48
C THR A 444 -2.72 32.34 -11.84
N GLN A 445 -1.64 31.56 -11.87
CA GLN A 445 -0.95 31.16 -13.11
C GLN A 445 -1.06 29.66 -13.35
N LEU A 446 -0.88 29.24 -14.60
CA LEU A 446 -0.84 27.81 -14.99
C LEU A 446 0.29 27.05 -14.28
N ALA A 447 1.39 27.76 -13.96
CA ALA A 447 2.55 27.22 -13.25
C ALA A 447 2.35 27.10 -11.72
N ASP A 448 1.27 27.67 -11.17
CA ASP A 448 1.02 27.66 -9.72
C ASP A 448 0.77 26.23 -9.23
N GLN A 449 1.35 25.92 -8.08
CA GLN A 449 1.27 24.62 -7.46
C GLN A 449 -0.09 24.42 -6.75
N ILE A 450 -0.72 23.31 -7.02
CA ILE A 450 -1.87 22.81 -6.28
C ILE A 450 -1.35 21.96 -5.11
N THR A 451 -1.90 22.18 -3.92
CA THR A 451 -1.49 21.47 -2.72
C THR A 451 -2.71 20.81 -2.04
N SER A 452 -2.46 19.70 -1.34
CA SER A 452 -3.47 19.04 -0.49
C SER A 452 -4.84 18.87 -1.17
N ASN A 453 -4.86 18.26 -2.35
CA ASN A 453 -6.09 18.07 -3.15
C ASN A 453 -6.80 19.39 -3.51
N GLY A 454 -6.04 20.45 -3.72
CA GLY A 454 -6.57 21.75 -4.14
C GLY A 454 -7.26 22.55 -3.02
N THR A 455 -6.87 22.35 -1.76
CA THR A 455 -7.40 23.14 -0.63
C THR A 455 -7.07 24.63 -0.73
N ASN A 456 -6.04 24.98 -1.51
CA ASN A 456 -5.67 26.35 -1.85
C ASN A 456 -6.55 26.98 -2.97
N TYR A 457 -7.53 26.22 -3.51
CA TYR A 457 -8.49 26.67 -4.51
C TYR A 457 -9.93 26.53 -3.98
N SER A 458 -10.80 27.46 -4.39
CA SER A 458 -12.23 27.37 -4.10
C SER A 458 -12.87 26.15 -4.77
N GLY A 459 -14.04 25.70 -4.28
CA GLY A 459 -14.75 24.59 -4.87
C GLY A 459 -15.04 24.78 -6.37
N GLY A 460 -15.44 26.00 -6.76
CA GLY A 460 -15.70 26.34 -8.15
C GLY A 460 -14.45 26.39 -9.04
N GLU A 461 -13.30 26.83 -8.53
CA GLU A 461 -12.02 26.78 -9.27
C GLU A 461 -11.58 25.34 -9.50
N ARG A 462 -11.70 24.48 -8.49
CA ARG A 462 -11.41 23.03 -8.63
C ARG A 462 -12.29 22.38 -9.68
N GLN A 463 -13.58 22.70 -9.72
CA GLN A 463 -14.50 22.18 -10.73
C GLN A 463 -14.10 22.65 -12.13
N ARG A 464 -13.77 23.93 -12.34
CA ARG A 464 -13.32 24.46 -13.63
C ARG A 464 -12.02 23.81 -14.13
N ILE A 465 -11.05 23.57 -13.25
CA ILE A 465 -9.83 22.81 -13.60
C ILE A 465 -10.19 21.40 -14.05
N ALA A 466 -11.12 20.72 -13.37
CA ALA A 466 -11.54 19.37 -13.72
C ALA A 466 -12.33 19.32 -15.05
N ILE A 467 -13.16 20.32 -15.33
CA ILE A 467 -13.86 20.44 -16.62
C ILE A 467 -12.84 20.68 -17.75
N ALA A 468 -11.86 21.60 -17.55
CA ALA A 468 -10.78 21.82 -18.49
C ALA A 468 -9.97 20.54 -18.76
N ARG A 469 -9.69 19.74 -17.71
CA ARG A 469 -9.07 18.40 -17.80
C ARG A 469 -9.90 17.46 -18.68
N GLY A 470 -11.21 17.38 -18.44
CA GLY A 470 -12.13 16.54 -19.22
C GLY A 470 -12.13 16.91 -20.70
N LEU A 471 -12.25 18.20 -21.01
CA LEU A 471 -12.23 18.74 -22.37
C LEU A 471 -10.86 18.54 -23.05
N TYR A 472 -9.75 18.72 -22.31
CA TYR A 472 -8.39 18.53 -22.85
C TYR A 472 -8.14 17.09 -23.31
N GLN A 473 -8.82 16.10 -22.75
CA GLN A 473 -8.69 14.72 -23.17
C GLN A 473 -9.28 14.42 -24.56
N GLN A 474 -10.19 15.27 -25.08
CA GLN A 474 -10.86 15.13 -26.39
C GLN A 474 -11.51 13.75 -26.56
N LYS A 475 -12.15 13.26 -25.53
CA LYS A 475 -12.96 12.03 -25.63
C LYS A 475 -14.30 12.35 -26.28
N PRO A 476 -14.85 11.44 -27.09
CA PRO A 476 -16.11 11.69 -27.81
C PRO A 476 -17.34 11.82 -26.90
N LEU A 477 -17.29 11.30 -25.66
CA LEU A 477 -18.32 11.47 -24.65
C LEU A 477 -17.76 12.17 -23.42
N LEU A 478 -18.33 13.31 -23.03
CA LEU A 478 -18.05 13.99 -21.76
C LEU A 478 -19.23 13.77 -20.81
N VAL A 479 -18.96 13.20 -19.67
CA VAL A 479 -19.91 13.00 -18.57
C VAL A 479 -19.60 14.01 -17.47
N LEU A 480 -20.57 14.84 -17.12
CA LEU A 480 -20.49 15.80 -16.03
C LEU A 480 -21.45 15.38 -14.92
N ASP A 481 -20.94 14.99 -13.76
CA ASP A 481 -21.77 14.62 -12.61
C ASP A 481 -21.79 15.77 -11.60
N GLU A 482 -22.87 16.56 -11.63
CA GLU A 482 -23.10 17.76 -10.80
C GLU A 482 -21.93 18.76 -10.78
N SER A 483 -21.08 18.74 -11.80
CA SER A 483 -19.79 19.44 -11.83
C SER A 483 -19.91 20.97 -11.96
N LEU A 484 -21.10 21.52 -12.20
CA LEU A 484 -21.34 22.97 -12.22
C LEU A 484 -22.02 23.48 -10.95
N SER A 485 -22.38 22.61 -10.00
CA SER A 485 -23.16 22.95 -8.81
C SER A 485 -22.42 23.92 -7.83
N GLY A 486 -21.11 23.93 -7.86
CA GLY A 486 -20.25 24.81 -7.06
C GLY A 486 -19.92 26.16 -7.70
N LEU A 487 -20.42 26.43 -8.93
CA LEU A 487 -20.23 27.69 -9.61
C LEU A 487 -21.39 28.64 -9.28
N ASN A 488 -21.16 29.95 -9.40
CA ASN A 488 -22.23 30.92 -9.38
C ASN A 488 -23.10 30.75 -10.64
N SER A 489 -24.39 31.17 -10.58
CA SER A 489 -25.37 30.90 -11.63
C SER A 489 -24.99 31.46 -13.01
N SER A 490 -24.39 32.65 -13.08
CA SER A 490 -23.93 33.24 -14.34
C SER A 490 -22.82 32.42 -14.98
N LEU A 491 -21.79 32.06 -14.20
CA LEU A 491 -20.66 31.29 -14.70
C LEU A 491 -21.06 29.85 -15.07
N ALA A 492 -21.96 29.23 -14.29
CA ALA A 492 -22.51 27.92 -14.62
C ALA A 492 -23.26 27.96 -15.96
N HIS A 493 -24.08 29.00 -16.17
CA HIS A 493 -24.76 29.24 -17.46
C HIS A 493 -23.77 29.38 -18.62
N ASP A 494 -22.70 30.19 -18.45
CA ASP A 494 -21.73 30.45 -19.51
C ASP A 494 -20.96 29.16 -19.89
N VAL A 495 -20.52 28.38 -18.88
CA VAL A 495 -19.83 27.11 -19.11
C VAL A 495 -20.75 26.09 -19.75
N GLU A 496 -22.00 25.91 -19.27
CA GLU A 496 -22.96 25.00 -19.82
C GLU A 496 -23.31 25.38 -21.28
N ASN A 497 -23.53 26.68 -21.54
CA ASN A 497 -23.76 27.21 -22.87
C ASN A 497 -22.58 26.96 -23.82
N SER A 498 -21.34 27.14 -23.36
CA SER A 498 -20.15 26.83 -24.14
C SER A 498 -20.09 25.35 -24.50
N LEU A 499 -20.37 24.44 -23.56
CA LEU A 499 -20.37 23.00 -23.80
C LEU A 499 -21.44 22.54 -24.76
N LEU A 500 -22.63 23.18 -24.72
CA LEU A 500 -23.72 22.90 -25.66
C LEU A 500 -23.42 23.38 -27.09
N ASN A 501 -22.49 24.31 -27.27
CA ASN A 501 -22.04 24.81 -28.58
C ASN A 501 -20.97 23.92 -29.26
N HIS A 502 -20.44 22.89 -28.60
CA HIS A 502 -19.48 21.97 -29.21
C HIS A 502 -20.20 20.93 -30.10
N ASP A 503 -20.19 21.09 -31.39
CA ASP A 503 -20.88 20.20 -32.35
C ASP A 503 -20.31 18.76 -32.31
N ASP A 504 -19.04 18.59 -32.10
CA ASP A 504 -18.33 17.29 -32.10
C ASP A 504 -18.33 16.58 -30.72
N LEU A 505 -19.02 17.14 -29.72
CA LEU A 505 -19.02 16.60 -28.37
C LEU A 505 -20.34 15.94 -28.03
N THR A 506 -20.32 14.67 -27.65
CA THR A 506 -21.48 14.06 -26.97
C THR A 506 -21.39 14.47 -25.49
N LEU A 507 -22.42 15.10 -24.97
CA LEU A 507 -22.49 15.56 -23.59
C LEU A 507 -23.57 14.79 -22.83
N LEU A 508 -23.17 14.25 -21.66
CA LEU A 508 -24.10 13.70 -20.67
C LEU A 508 -23.94 14.49 -19.37
N TYR A 509 -24.89 15.36 -19.09
CA TYR A 509 -24.85 16.21 -17.90
C TYR A 509 -25.89 15.77 -16.87
N ILE A 510 -25.43 15.53 -15.66
CA ILE A 510 -26.28 15.24 -14.50
C ILE A 510 -26.33 16.50 -13.64
N THR A 511 -27.52 16.99 -13.38
CA THR A 511 -27.70 18.15 -12.50
C THR A 511 -29.03 18.09 -11.75
N HIS A 512 -29.04 18.76 -10.61
CA HIS A 512 -30.24 19.09 -9.86
C HIS A 512 -30.68 20.54 -10.06
N LYS A 513 -29.84 21.36 -10.72
CA LYS A 513 -30.10 22.75 -11.02
C LYS A 513 -30.01 22.92 -12.52
N PHE A 514 -31.04 23.41 -13.16
CA PHE A 514 -31.05 23.64 -14.60
C PHE A 514 -31.66 25.01 -14.93
N ASP A 515 -31.14 25.60 -15.99
CA ASP A 515 -31.66 26.83 -16.56
C ASP A 515 -32.66 26.48 -17.65
N MET A 516 -33.89 27.03 -17.56
CA MET A 516 -34.94 26.79 -18.54
C MET A 516 -34.57 27.26 -19.95
N ALA A 517 -33.72 28.29 -20.07
CA ALA A 517 -33.25 28.78 -21.35
C ALA A 517 -32.31 27.76 -22.02
N LEU A 518 -31.47 27.08 -21.25
CA LEU A 518 -30.56 26.05 -21.75
C LEU A 518 -31.22 24.68 -21.86
N LEU A 519 -32.28 24.41 -21.07
CA LEU A 519 -32.98 23.12 -21.09
C LEU A 519 -33.46 22.75 -22.50
N LYS A 520 -33.97 23.70 -23.28
CA LYS A 520 -34.43 23.49 -24.64
C LYS A 520 -33.34 23.22 -25.67
N ARG A 521 -32.07 23.36 -25.28
CA ARG A 521 -30.93 23.14 -26.15
C ARG A 521 -30.39 21.71 -26.07
N TYR A 522 -30.85 20.93 -25.11
CA TYR A 522 -30.55 19.50 -25.05
C TYR A 522 -31.39 18.76 -26.12
N ASP A 523 -30.78 17.73 -26.71
CA ASP A 523 -31.48 16.87 -27.65
C ASP A 523 -32.49 16.00 -26.92
N GLU A 524 -32.12 15.42 -25.80
CA GLU A 524 -32.96 14.54 -25.00
C GLU A 524 -32.70 14.70 -23.50
N ILE A 525 -33.76 14.53 -22.72
CA ILE A 525 -33.73 14.49 -21.28
C ILE A 525 -34.02 13.05 -20.83
N ILE A 526 -33.15 12.51 -19.99
CA ILE A 526 -33.24 11.20 -19.38
C ILE A 526 -33.76 11.39 -17.95
N TRP A 527 -34.99 11.02 -17.72
CA TRP A 527 -35.61 11.13 -16.39
C TRP A 527 -35.57 9.80 -15.68
N ILE A 528 -34.82 9.74 -14.56
CA ILE A 528 -34.63 8.54 -13.73
C ILE A 528 -35.38 8.73 -12.42
N GLN A 529 -36.16 7.73 -12.04
CA GLN A 529 -36.88 7.68 -10.77
C GLN A 529 -36.81 6.26 -10.19
N ASP A 530 -36.48 6.15 -8.90
CA ASP A 530 -36.43 4.88 -8.15
C ASP A 530 -35.59 3.78 -8.84
N GLY A 531 -34.47 4.17 -9.46
CA GLY A 531 -33.57 3.26 -10.15
C GLY A 531 -34.02 2.85 -11.56
N LYS A 532 -35.12 3.38 -12.07
CA LYS A 532 -35.70 3.06 -13.39
C LYS A 532 -35.68 4.25 -14.34
N LEU A 533 -35.60 3.96 -15.64
CA LEU A 533 -35.83 4.96 -16.67
C LEU A 533 -37.34 5.27 -16.72
N TYR A 534 -37.71 6.43 -16.19
CA TYR A 534 -39.11 6.85 -16.21
C TYR A 534 -39.53 7.30 -17.61
N GLN A 535 -38.72 8.19 -18.21
CA GLN A 535 -38.93 8.67 -19.58
C GLN A 535 -37.65 9.22 -20.18
N MET A 536 -37.46 9.03 -21.48
CA MET A 536 -36.41 9.67 -22.29
C MET A 536 -37.09 10.31 -23.50
N ALA A 537 -37.01 11.64 -23.61
CA ALA A 537 -37.64 12.39 -24.70
C ALA A 537 -37.00 13.77 -24.87
N SER A 538 -37.30 14.44 -25.98
CA SER A 538 -36.91 15.82 -26.18
C SER A 538 -37.53 16.76 -25.13
N PRO A 539 -36.87 17.90 -24.83
CA PRO A 539 -37.40 18.89 -23.89
C PRO A 539 -38.81 19.33 -24.20
N ASP A 540 -39.12 19.50 -25.48
CA ASP A 540 -40.47 19.95 -25.91
C ASP A 540 -41.56 18.94 -25.53
N VAL A 541 -41.29 17.65 -25.65
CA VAL A 541 -42.22 16.57 -25.24
C VAL A 541 -42.40 16.54 -23.73
N LEU A 542 -41.31 16.62 -22.98
CA LEU A 542 -41.34 16.55 -21.51
C LEU A 542 -41.99 17.78 -20.87
N LEU A 543 -41.83 18.96 -21.44
CA LEU A 543 -42.46 20.19 -20.96
C LEU A 543 -43.99 20.20 -21.15
N PHE A 544 -44.58 19.31 -21.97
CA PHE A 544 -46.02 19.06 -22.03
C PHE A 544 -46.50 17.99 -21.02
N ASN A 545 -45.58 17.27 -20.37
CA ASN A 545 -45.90 16.27 -19.34
C ASN A 545 -46.12 16.94 -17.98
N GLN A 546 -47.38 16.86 -17.47
CA GLN A 546 -47.75 17.48 -16.18
C GLN A 546 -46.96 16.90 -15.00
N GLU A 547 -46.61 15.61 -15.02
CA GLU A 547 -45.82 14.98 -13.94
C GLU A 547 -44.38 15.51 -13.94
N PHE A 548 -43.81 15.73 -15.12
CA PHE A 548 -42.50 16.36 -15.26
C PHE A 548 -42.52 17.79 -14.76
N LEU A 549 -43.51 18.59 -15.09
CA LEU A 549 -43.67 19.95 -14.58
C LEU A 549 -43.84 19.97 -13.06
N ASN A 550 -44.61 19.06 -12.51
CA ASN A 550 -44.74 18.91 -11.06
C ASN A 550 -43.42 18.53 -10.40
N PHE A 551 -42.66 17.62 -11.00
CA PHE A 551 -41.29 17.29 -10.53
C PHE A 551 -40.37 18.51 -10.53
N LEU A 552 -40.40 19.32 -11.60
CA LEU A 552 -39.61 20.56 -11.67
C LEU A 552 -40.01 21.57 -10.57
N ASN A 553 -41.31 21.72 -10.31
CA ASN A 553 -41.82 22.64 -9.27
C ASN A 553 -41.49 22.19 -7.86
N ILE A 554 -41.71 20.90 -7.53
CA ILE A 554 -41.42 20.33 -6.20
C ILE A 554 -39.92 20.39 -5.88
N ALA A 555 -39.08 20.21 -6.86
CA ALA A 555 -37.64 20.31 -6.70
C ALA A 555 -37.13 21.73 -6.40
N GLY A 556 -38.02 22.74 -6.31
CA GLY A 556 -37.63 24.14 -6.06
C GLY A 556 -36.73 24.74 -7.13
N LYS A 557 -36.77 24.16 -8.32
CA LYS A 557 -35.79 24.39 -9.40
C LYS A 557 -36.34 25.28 -10.50
N TYR A 558 -37.59 25.66 -10.36
CA TYR A 558 -38.27 26.56 -11.27
C TYR A 558 -38.19 27.99 -10.71
N ASN A 559 -37.09 28.69 -10.98
CA ASN A 559 -36.96 30.13 -10.72
C ASN A 559 -37.36 30.95 -11.96
N GLY A 560 -38.42 30.54 -12.63
CA GLY A 560 -39.02 31.31 -13.70
C GLY A 560 -40.35 31.86 -13.21
N SER A 561 -40.39 33.11 -12.74
CA SER A 561 -41.63 33.87 -12.73
C SER A 561 -42.21 33.84 -14.15
N VAL A 562 -43.27 33.11 -14.35
CA VAL A 562 -44.18 33.34 -15.47
C VAL A 562 -44.73 34.75 -15.22
N SER A 563 -44.04 35.77 -15.74
CA SER A 563 -44.70 37.06 -15.94
C SER A 563 -45.75 36.85 -17.04
N ASN A 564 -47.00 36.95 -16.64
CA ASN A 564 -48.18 37.05 -17.53
C ASN A 564 -47.93 38.08 -18.64
#